data_272ea0dc0a50a1964f666791c4ac3e42
#
_entry.id   272ea0dc0a50a1964f666791c4ac3e42
#
_cell.length_a   1.000
_cell.length_b   1.000
_cell.length_c   1.000
_cell.angle_alpha   90.00
_cell.angle_beta   90.00
_cell.angle_gamma   90.00
#
_symmetry.space_group_name_H-M   'P 1'
#
loop_
_entity.id
_entity.type
_entity.pdbx_description
1 polymer ?
#
loop_
_entity_poly.entity_id
_entity_poly.type
_entity_poly.pdbx_seq_one_letter_code
_entity_poly.pdbx_strand_id
1 'polypeptide(L)'
;MQDLISQVEDLAGIEIDHTTSMVMIFGIIFLTAVVVHIFLHWVVLRTFEKRAIASSRLWLQIITQNKLFHRLAFTLQGIIVNIQAVFWLQKGTEVADILTTCAQLWIMMYALLSVFSLLDVILNLAQKFPAASQLPLKGIFQGIKLIGAILVGILMISLLIGQSPAILISGLGAMAAVLMLVFKDPILGLVAGIQLSANDMLKLGDWLEMPKYGADGAVIDIGLTTVKVRNWDNTITTIPTWSLVSDSFKNWSGMSASGGRRIKRSISIDVTSIRFLDEDEMQRLNKAHLLKPYLTSRHQEINEWNRQQGSTESVLNLRRMTNIGTFRAYLNEYLRNHPRIRKDVTLMVRQLAPGDNGLPLEIYAFTNTVVWLEYESIQADIFDHIFAIVEEFGLRLHQSPTGNDIRSLAGAFKQ
;
A
#
# COMPACT_ATOMS: atom_id res chain seq x y z
N MET A 1 63.48 -8.40 22.08
CA MET A 1 64.20 -7.94 20.89
C MET A 1 65.62 -7.43 21.21
N GLN A 2 65.79 -6.44 22.13
CA GLN A 2 67.13 -5.99 22.53
C GLN A 2 68.02 -7.16 22.99
N ASP A 3 67.47 -8.15 23.73
CA ASP A 3 68.21 -9.35 24.14
C ASP A 3 68.64 -10.26 22.97
N LEU A 4 67.83 -10.35 21.88
CA LEU A 4 68.19 -11.10 20.69
C LEU A 4 69.24 -10.37 19.85
N ILE A 5 69.13 -9.04 19.75
CA ILE A 5 70.11 -8.22 19.05
C ILE A 5 71.44 -8.25 19.80
N SER A 6 71.40 -8.09 21.14
CA SER A 6 72.62 -8.21 21.96
C SER A 6 73.28 -9.58 21.88
N GLN A 7 72.47 -10.66 21.80
CA GLN A 7 73.00 -12.02 21.58
C GLN A 7 73.64 -12.16 20.18
N VAL A 8 73.11 -11.54 19.14
CA VAL A 8 73.64 -11.51 17.79
C VAL A 8 74.89 -10.62 17.72
N GLU A 9 74.91 -9.49 18.40
CA GLU A 9 76.11 -8.64 18.55
C GLU A 9 77.26 -9.34 19.26
N ASP A 10 76.96 -10.07 20.36
CA ASP A 10 77.95 -10.90 21.06
C ASP A 10 78.46 -12.06 20.24
N LEU A 11 77.59 -12.68 19.42
CA LEU A 11 78.04 -13.83 18.55
C LEU A 11 78.73 -13.38 17.28
N ALA A 12 78.37 -12.22 16.71
CA ALA A 12 78.93 -11.76 15.43
C ALA A 12 80.08 -10.73 15.59
N GLY A 13 80.28 -10.15 16.78
CA GLY A 13 81.29 -9.17 17.05
C GLY A 13 81.12 -7.84 16.29
N ILE A 14 79.86 -7.49 15.90
CA ILE A 14 79.58 -6.35 15.07
C ILE A 14 78.54 -5.49 15.84
N GLU A 15 78.84 -4.22 16.09
CA GLU A 15 77.87 -3.24 16.57
C GLU A 15 76.84 -3.00 15.46
N ILE A 16 75.55 -3.36 15.73
CA ILE A 16 74.48 -3.24 14.75
C ILE A 16 73.84 -1.82 14.97
N ASP A 17 74.03 -0.95 13.99
CA ASP A 17 73.40 0.36 13.96
C ASP A 17 71.88 0.22 13.94
N HIS A 18 71.14 1.17 14.56
CA HIS A 18 69.70 1.17 14.68
C HIS A 18 68.98 1.02 13.33
N THR A 19 69.52 1.64 12.27
CA THR A 19 69.04 1.46 10.89
C THR A 19 69.15 0.05 10.36
N THR A 20 70.29 -0.61 10.62
CA THR A 20 70.52 -1.99 10.22
C THR A 20 69.60 -2.98 10.97
N SER A 21 69.38 -2.75 12.27
CA SER A 21 68.42 -3.56 13.05
C SER A 21 66.99 -3.41 12.55
N MET A 22 66.55 -2.22 12.17
CA MET A 22 65.20 -2.00 11.56
C MET A 22 65.07 -2.74 10.21
N VAL A 23 66.07 -2.64 9.34
CA VAL A 23 66.06 -3.35 8.03
C VAL A 23 66.00 -4.85 8.24
N MET A 24 66.72 -5.40 9.21
CA MET A 24 66.65 -6.84 9.55
C MET A 24 65.26 -7.25 10.02
N ILE A 25 64.61 -6.44 10.89
CA ILE A 25 63.24 -6.69 11.37
C ILE A 25 62.25 -6.70 10.20
N PHE A 26 62.31 -5.70 9.31
CA PHE A 26 61.48 -5.66 8.12
C PHE A 26 61.72 -6.86 7.23
N GLY A 27 62.99 -7.26 7.06
CA GLY A 27 63.34 -8.48 6.32
C GLY A 27 62.72 -9.74 6.90
N ILE A 28 62.74 -9.88 8.23
CA ILE A 28 62.10 -11.01 8.94
C ILE A 28 60.57 -10.98 8.77
N ILE A 29 59.94 -9.86 8.98
CA ILE A 29 58.48 -9.70 8.80
C ILE A 29 58.09 -10.02 7.36
N PHE A 30 58.83 -9.49 6.39
CA PHE A 30 58.58 -9.74 4.96
C PHE A 30 58.80 -11.22 4.61
N LEU A 31 59.93 -11.82 5.03
CA LEU A 31 60.22 -13.21 4.77
C LEU A 31 59.15 -14.15 5.36
N THR A 32 58.77 -13.92 6.61
CA THR A 32 57.73 -14.71 7.24
C THR A 32 56.37 -14.50 6.59
N ALA A 33 56.00 -13.28 6.17
CA ALA A 33 54.80 -13.02 5.40
C ALA A 33 54.79 -13.80 4.06
N VAL A 34 55.93 -13.83 3.35
CA VAL A 34 56.10 -14.58 2.10
C VAL A 34 55.99 -16.10 2.35
N VAL A 35 56.64 -16.61 3.38
CA VAL A 35 56.56 -18.05 3.74
C VAL A 35 55.14 -18.44 4.11
N VAL A 36 54.47 -17.65 4.92
CA VAL A 36 53.05 -17.87 5.30
C VAL A 36 52.15 -17.80 4.06
N HIS A 37 52.39 -16.82 3.18
CA HIS A 37 51.65 -16.72 1.93
C HIS A 37 51.78 -17.97 1.06
N ILE A 38 53.00 -18.41 0.81
CA ILE A 38 53.29 -19.61 0.03
C ILE A 38 52.65 -20.84 0.69
N PHE A 39 52.80 -21.00 2.00
CA PHE A 39 52.21 -22.11 2.72
C PHE A 39 50.68 -22.12 2.66
N LEU A 40 50.04 -21.01 2.95
CA LEU A 40 48.58 -20.91 2.93
C LEU A 40 48.01 -21.09 1.52
N HIS A 41 48.57 -20.39 0.52
CA HIS A 41 48.01 -20.40 -0.82
C HIS A 41 48.42 -21.62 -1.64
N TRP A 42 49.69 -22.04 -1.54
CA TRP A 42 50.21 -23.10 -2.39
C TRP A 42 50.02 -24.50 -1.80
N VAL A 43 50.13 -24.64 -0.48
CA VAL A 43 49.98 -25.94 0.19
C VAL A 43 48.56 -26.15 0.65
N VAL A 44 48.02 -25.23 1.45
CA VAL A 44 46.72 -25.42 2.08
C VAL A 44 45.57 -25.24 1.07
N LEU A 45 45.50 -24.10 0.41
CA LEU A 45 44.36 -23.80 -0.48
C LEU A 45 44.37 -24.72 -1.71
N ARG A 46 45.49 -24.94 -2.36
CA ARG A 46 45.60 -25.83 -3.53
C ARG A 46 45.19 -27.28 -3.18
N THR A 47 45.55 -27.74 -1.99
CA THR A 47 45.15 -29.08 -1.52
C THR A 47 43.65 -29.17 -1.26
N PHE A 48 43.06 -28.12 -0.64
CA PHE A 48 41.65 -28.04 -0.41
C PHE A 48 40.86 -27.94 -1.71
N GLU A 49 41.29 -27.11 -2.65
CA GLU A 49 40.66 -26.97 -3.97
C GLU A 49 40.64 -28.27 -4.75
N LYS A 50 41.76 -28.97 -4.81
CA LYS A 50 41.83 -30.27 -5.47
C LYS A 50 40.88 -31.29 -4.84
N ARG A 51 40.77 -31.32 -3.51
CA ARG A 51 39.84 -32.19 -2.81
C ARG A 51 38.39 -31.77 -2.97
N ALA A 52 38.10 -30.45 -3.02
CA ALA A 52 36.76 -29.92 -3.23
C ALA A 52 36.23 -30.23 -4.63
N ILE A 53 37.10 -30.11 -5.66
CA ILE A 53 36.74 -30.43 -7.06
C ILE A 53 36.51 -31.95 -7.23
N ALA A 54 37.29 -32.77 -6.54
CA ALA A 54 37.15 -34.24 -6.58
C ALA A 54 35.94 -34.74 -5.72
N SER A 55 35.35 -33.88 -4.88
CA SER A 55 34.26 -34.24 -3.99
C SER A 55 32.90 -34.05 -4.66
N SER A 56 32.00 -35.03 -4.51
CA SER A 56 30.62 -34.93 -4.91
C SER A 56 29.77 -34.02 -3.99
N ARG A 57 30.36 -33.46 -2.93
CA ARG A 57 29.64 -32.62 -1.95
C ARG A 57 29.47 -31.19 -2.46
N LEU A 58 28.24 -30.83 -2.74
CA LEU A 58 27.82 -29.57 -3.36
C LEU A 58 28.28 -28.33 -2.57
N TRP A 59 28.24 -28.38 -1.23
CA TRP A 59 28.65 -27.27 -0.37
C TRP A 59 30.14 -26.92 -0.47
N LEU A 60 31.00 -27.93 -0.66
CA LEU A 60 32.44 -27.73 -0.85
C LEU A 60 32.73 -27.00 -2.17
N GLN A 61 32.07 -27.38 -3.24
CA GLN A 61 32.20 -26.70 -4.53
C GLN A 61 31.77 -25.24 -4.47
N ILE A 62 30.66 -24.95 -3.80
CA ILE A 62 30.13 -23.56 -3.64
C ILE A 62 31.11 -22.71 -2.83
N ILE A 63 31.68 -23.21 -1.75
CA ILE A 63 32.69 -22.50 -0.94
C ILE A 63 33.89 -22.14 -1.77
N THR A 64 34.39 -23.07 -2.58
CA THR A 64 35.58 -22.87 -3.44
C THR A 64 35.29 -21.85 -4.54
N GLN A 65 34.11 -21.92 -5.19
CA GLN A 65 33.69 -20.97 -6.21
C GLN A 65 33.62 -19.53 -5.68
N ASN A 66 33.20 -19.35 -4.42
CA ASN A 66 33.08 -18.02 -3.81
C ASN A 66 34.38 -17.52 -3.15
N LYS A 67 35.51 -18.26 -3.33
CA LYS A 67 36.84 -17.88 -2.85
C LYS A 67 36.94 -17.61 -1.34
N LEU A 68 36.06 -18.22 -0.53
CA LEU A 68 35.99 -17.97 0.92
C LEU A 68 37.34 -18.27 1.61
N PHE A 69 37.92 -19.42 1.32
CA PHE A 69 39.21 -19.80 1.93
C PHE A 69 40.37 -18.89 1.52
N HIS A 70 40.38 -18.38 0.29
CA HIS A 70 41.39 -17.41 -0.17
C HIS A 70 41.31 -16.12 0.65
N ARG A 71 40.11 -15.61 0.86
CA ARG A 71 39.88 -14.36 1.61
C ARG A 71 40.24 -14.54 3.09
N LEU A 72 39.86 -15.68 3.68
CA LEU A 72 40.24 -16.03 5.06
C LEU A 72 41.78 -16.17 5.19
N ALA A 73 42.49 -16.76 4.22
CA ALA A 73 43.94 -16.88 4.23
C ALA A 73 44.61 -15.48 4.21
N PHE A 74 44.09 -14.52 3.41
CA PHE A 74 44.61 -13.15 3.43
C PHE A 74 44.29 -12.43 4.74
N THR A 75 43.13 -12.68 5.36
CA THR A 75 42.82 -12.16 6.69
C THR A 75 43.79 -12.68 7.73
N LEU A 76 44.06 -14.00 7.73
CA LEU A 76 45.02 -14.64 8.63
C LEU A 76 46.45 -14.12 8.42
N GLN A 77 46.87 -13.93 7.17
CA GLN A 77 48.16 -13.33 6.84
C GLN A 77 48.28 -11.91 7.42
N GLY A 78 47.26 -11.08 7.28
CA GLY A 78 47.24 -9.74 7.89
C GLY A 78 47.34 -9.79 9.41
N ILE A 79 46.65 -10.72 10.07
CA ILE A 79 46.74 -10.91 11.53
C ILE A 79 48.16 -11.30 11.94
N ILE A 80 48.83 -12.21 11.21
CA ILE A 80 50.19 -12.60 11.49
C ILE A 80 51.17 -11.43 11.33
N VAL A 81 51.02 -10.63 10.26
CA VAL A 81 51.83 -9.43 10.05
C VAL A 81 51.60 -8.40 11.17
N ASN A 82 50.36 -8.19 11.58
CA ASN A 82 50.04 -7.26 12.66
C ASN A 82 50.65 -7.71 14.01
N ILE A 83 50.55 -9.01 14.33
CA ILE A 83 51.16 -9.57 15.55
C ILE A 83 52.66 -9.36 15.53
N GLN A 84 53.32 -9.64 14.39
CA GLN A 84 54.76 -9.47 14.23
C GLN A 84 55.17 -8.00 14.35
N ALA A 85 54.41 -7.09 13.73
CA ALA A 85 54.67 -5.64 13.84
C ALA A 85 54.63 -5.18 15.30
N VAL A 86 53.59 -5.59 16.05
CA VAL A 86 53.45 -5.25 17.49
C VAL A 86 54.55 -5.91 18.36
N PHE A 87 55.02 -7.12 18.01
CA PHE A 87 55.97 -7.86 18.80
C PHE A 87 57.44 -7.43 18.56
N TRP A 88 57.80 -7.15 17.27
CA TRP A 88 59.18 -6.86 16.88
C TRP A 88 59.50 -5.35 16.88
N LEU A 89 58.55 -4.47 16.59
CA LEU A 89 58.79 -3.03 16.52
C LEU A 89 58.53 -2.36 17.87
N GLN A 90 59.32 -1.34 18.18
CA GLN A 90 59.11 -0.51 19.38
C GLN A 90 57.82 0.32 19.22
N LYS A 91 56.94 0.23 20.23
CA LYS A 91 55.70 1.01 20.27
C LYS A 91 56.02 2.53 20.30
N GLY A 92 55.29 3.31 19.48
CA GLY A 92 55.44 4.76 19.40
C GLY A 92 56.47 5.25 18.39
N THR A 93 57.05 4.37 17.56
CA THR A 93 57.79 4.78 16.37
C THR A 93 56.84 4.95 15.18
N GLU A 94 57.03 6.01 14.38
CA GLU A 94 56.18 6.30 13.20
C GLU A 94 56.06 5.08 12.27
N VAL A 95 57.15 4.34 12.13
CA VAL A 95 57.20 3.15 11.29
C VAL A 95 56.35 2.00 11.86
N ALA A 96 56.36 1.80 13.17
CA ALA A 96 55.53 0.78 13.82
C ALA A 96 54.03 1.13 13.68
N ASP A 97 53.70 2.40 13.87
CA ASP A 97 52.33 2.89 13.78
C ASP A 97 51.79 2.79 12.34
N ILE A 98 52.60 3.14 11.33
CA ILE A 98 52.23 2.99 9.92
C ILE A 98 52.01 1.50 9.57
N LEU A 99 52.95 0.62 9.94
CA LEU A 99 52.85 -0.81 9.60
C LEU A 99 51.66 -1.48 10.29
N THR A 100 51.42 -1.19 11.57
CA THR A 100 50.27 -1.73 12.30
C THR A 100 48.97 -1.19 11.75
N THR A 101 48.87 0.09 11.40
CA THR A 101 47.68 0.68 10.75
C THR A 101 47.42 0.04 9.39
N CYS A 102 48.45 -0.14 8.54
CA CYS A 102 48.33 -0.82 7.25
C CYS A 102 47.87 -2.28 7.43
N ALA A 103 48.43 -3.02 8.40
CA ALA A 103 48.05 -4.40 8.70
C ALA A 103 46.60 -4.48 9.20
N GLN A 104 46.15 -3.54 10.06
CA GLN A 104 44.77 -3.48 10.52
C GLN A 104 43.78 -3.15 9.42
N LEU A 105 44.11 -2.20 8.53
CA LEU A 105 43.30 -1.91 7.33
C LEU A 105 43.18 -3.13 6.42
N TRP A 106 44.28 -3.84 6.21
CA TRP A 106 44.28 -5.11 5.45
C TRP A 106 43.37 -6.16 6.08
N ILE A 107 43.47 -6.36 7.41
CA ILE A 107 42.62 -7.28 8.15
C ILE A 107 41.16 -6.92 8.00
N MET A 108 40.79 -5.63 8.23
CA MET A 108 39.43 -5.16 8.11
C MET A 108 38.84 -5.38 6.71
N MET A 109 39.62 -5.07 5.66
CA MET A 109 39.23 -5.26 4.27
C MET A 109 38.99 -6.74 3.94
N TYR A 110 39.96 -7.61 4.25
CA TYR A 110 39.82 -9.04 3.92
C TYR A 110 38.85 -9.78 4.83
N ALA A 111 38.65 -9.34 6.08
CA ALA A 111 37.59 -9.84 6.94
C ALA A 111 36.21 -9.50 6.36
N LEU A 112 35.98 -8.27 5.90
CA LEU A 112 34.76 -7.89 5.21
C LEU A 112 34.51 -8.72 3.95
N LEU A 113 35.56 -8.87 3.11
CA LEU A 113 35.48 -9.71 1.91
C LEU A 113 35.20 -11.18 2.23
N SER A 114 35.70 -11.67 3.38
CA SER A 114 35.44 -13.04 3.86
C SER A 114 33.99 -13.21 4.26
N VAL A 115 33.44 -12.22 4.98
CA VAL A 115 31.99 -12.16 5.31
C VAL A 115 31.14 -12.12 4.04
N PHE A 116 31.55 -11.33 3.04
CA PHE A 116 30.82 -11.25 1.76
C PHE A 116 30.84 -12.60 1.03
N SER A 117 31.99 -13.29 1.03
CA SER A 117 32.05 -14.65 0.50
C SER A 117 31.18 -15.64 1.24
N LEU A 118 31.13 -15.55 2.57
CA LEU A 118 30.27 -16.40 3.38
C LEU A 118 28.78 -16.17 3.04
N LEU A 119 28.38 -14.91 2.92
CA LEU A 119 27.02 -14.54 2.51
C LEU A 119 26.70 -15.07 1.10
N ASP A 120 27.66 -15.01 0.15
CA ASP A 120 27.47 -15.58 -1.18
C ASP A 120 27.32 -17.10 -1.15
N VAL A 121 28.10 -17.79 -0.30
CA VAL A 121 27.98 -19.24 -0.10
C VAL A 121 26.58 -19.57 0.44
N ILE A 122 26.11 -18.85 1.46
CA ILE A 122 24.78 -19.04 2.04
C ILE A 122 23.69 -18.79 0.99
N LEU A 123 23.80 -17.71 0.23
CA LEU A 123 22.85 -17.37 -0.84
C LEU A 123 22.80 -18.47 -1.91
N ASN A 124 23.95 -18.93 -2.39
CA ASN A 124 24.05 -19.97 -3.41
C ASN A 124 23.51 -21.32 -2.90
N LEU A 125 23.70 -21.64 -1.62
CA LEU A 125 23.10 -22.81 -0.98
C LEU A 125 21.59 -22.66 -0.85
N ALA A 126 21.11 -21.52 -0.36
CA ALA A 126 19.68 -21.24 -0.19
C ALA A 126 18.91 -21.34 -1.52
N GLN A 127 19.47 -20.83 -2.61
CA GLN A 127 18.83 -20.88 -3.95
C GLN A 127 18.66 -22.30 -4.50
N LYS A 128 19.30 -23.32 -3.92
CA LYS A 128 19.11 -24.73 -4.29
C LYS A 128 17.83 -25.33 -3.68
N PHE A 129 17.21 -24.68 -2.71
CA PHE A 129 15.96 -25.12 -2.10
C PHE A 129 14.74 -24.50 -2.81
N PRO A 130 13.74 -25.31 -3.24
CA PRO A 130 12.57 -24.80 -3.97
C PRO A 130 11.79 -23.70 -3.22
N ALA A 131 11.71 -23.79 -1.91
CA ALA A 131 11.02 -22.79 -1.07
C ALA A 131 11.71 -21.42 -1.07
N ALA A 132 13.00 -21.37 -1.29
CA ALA A 132 13.79 -20.13 -1.28
C ALA A 132 13.78 -19.40 -2.65
N SER A 133 13.43 -20.10 -3.73
CA SER A 133 13.42 -19.55 -5.09
C SER A 133 12.35 -18.46 -5.30
N GLN A 134 11.31 -18.45 -4.47
CA GLN A 134 10.23 -17.46 -4.53
C GLN A 134 10.52 -16.16 -3.74
N LEU A 135 11.59 -16.16 -2.93
CA LEU A 135 11.95 -14.99 -2.11
C LEU A 135 13.02 -14.14 -2.82
N PRO A 136 12.96 -12.80 -2.69
CA PRO A 136 13.96 -11.89 -3.28
C PRO A 136 15.27 -11.87 -2.47
N LEU A 137 15.82 -13.07 -2.16
CA LEU A 137 16.99 -13.24 -1.30
C LEU A 137 18.20 -12.44 -1.76
N LYS A 138 18.41 -12.34 -3.08
CA LYS A 138 19.54 -11.60 -3.65
C LYS A 138 19.56 -10.13 -3.19
N GLY A 139 18.41 -9.47 -3.19
CA GLY A 139 18.29 -8.08 -2.72
C GLY A 139 18.62 -7.96 -1.23
N ILE A 140 18.11 -8.88 -0.41
CA ILE A 140 18.34 -8.90 1.05
C ILE A 140 19.84 -9.06 1.34
N PHE A 141 20.51 -10.04 0.71
CA PHE A 141 21.93 -10.26 0.90
C PHE A 141 22.80 -9.10 0.41
N GLN A 142 22.41 -8.44 -0.70
CA GLN A 142 23.06 -7.21 -1.17
C GLN A 142 22.89 -6.06 -0.17
N GLY A 143 21.72 -5.90 0.43
CA GLY A 143 21.48 -4.92 1.50
C GLY A 143 22.39 -5.16 2.71
N ILE A 144 22.52 -6.42 3.18
CA ILE A 144 23.41 -6.79 4.30
C ILE A 144 24.85 -6.48 3.96
N LYS A 145 25.31 -6.79 2.74
CA LYS A 145 26.67 -6.46 2.28
C LYS A 145 26.91 -4.96 2.25
N LEU A 146 25.94 -4.17 1.79
CA LEU A 146 26.05 -2.72 1.76
C LEU A 146 26.19 -2.13 3.17
N ILE A 147 25.37 -2.58 4.11
CA ILE A 147 25.47 -2.16 5.52
C ILE A 147 26.82 -2.55 6.11
N GLY A 148 27.29 -3.78 5.87
CA GLY A 148 28.59 -4.24 6.32
C GLY A 148 29.75 -3.42 5.72
N ALA A 149 29.66 -3.06 4.43
CA ALA A 149 30.67 -2.21 3.78
C ALA A 149 30.71 -0.81 4.40
N ILE A 150 29.56 -0.22 4.68
CA ILE A 150 29.48 1.11 5.33
C ILE A 150 30.08 1.06 6.74
N LEU A 151 29.72 0.06 7.55
CA LEU A 151 30.23 -0.09 8.92
C LEU A 151 31.74 -0.27 8.94
N VAL A 152 32.28 -1.19 8.13
CA VAL A 152 33.72 -1.40 8.07
C VAL A 152 34.43 -0.20 7.45
N GLY A 153 33.84 0.48 6.47
CA GLY A 153 34.36 1.72 5.92
C GLY A 153 34.51 2.83 6.99
N ILE A 154 33.51 2.98 7.85
CA ILE A 154 33.58 3.92 8.99
C ILE A 154 34.70 3.52 9.96
N LEU A 155 34.85 2.22 10.27
CA LEU A 155 35.94 1.72 11.12
C LEU A 155 37.32 2.02 10.50
N MET A 156 37.48 1.81 9.20
CA MET A 156 38.72 2.08 8.48
C MET A 156 39.06 3.60 8.49
N ILE A 157 38.04 4.44 8.25
CA ILE A 157 38.20 5.90 8.32
C ILE A 157 38.55 6.35 9.74
N SER A 158 37.86 5.79 10.74
CA SER A 158 38.12 6.02 12.16
C SER A 158 39.57 5.71 12.53
N LEU A 159 40.08 4.57 12.07
CA LEU A 159 41.47 4.16 12.28
C LEU A 159 42.47 5.13 11.64
N LEU A 160 42.21 5.60 10.40
CA LEU A 160 43.06 6.53 9.66
C LEU A 160 43.13 7.91 10.30
N ILE A 161 41.99 8.39 10.83
CA ILE A 161 41.88 9.74 11.45
C ILE A 161 42.31 9.71 12.93
N GLY A 162 42.41 8.52 13.53
CA GLY A 162 42.71 8.35 14.95
C GLY A 162 41.56 8.76 15.89
N GLN A 163 40.32 8.78 15.39
CA GLN A 163 39.12 9.14 16.13
C GLN A 163 38.27 7.92 16.49
N SER A 164 37.50 8.05 17.56
CA SER A 164 36.57 6.97 17.96
C SER A 164 35.50 6.73 16.88
N PRO A 165 35.23 5.46 16.49
CA PRO A 165 34.15 5.13 15.56
C PRO A 165 32.79 5.65 16.03
N ALA A 166 32.55 5.72 17.33
CA ALA A 166 31.30 6.22 17.91
C ALA A 166 31.07 7.70 17.57
N ILE A 167 32.12 8.53 17.54
CA ILE A 167 32.02 9.95 17.18
C ILE A 167 31.58 10.08 15.70
N LEU A 168 32.20 9.30 14.82
CA LEU A 168 31.87 9.31 13.39
C LEU A 168 30.42 8.83 13.15
N ILE A 169 30.03 7.74 13.80
CA ILE A 169 28.66 7.19 13.69
C ILE A 169 27.64 8.20 14.22
N SER A 170 27.91 8.83 15.38
CA SER A 170 27.00 9.84 15.94
C SER A 170 26.88 11.07 15.04
N GLY A 171 27.99 11.58 14.49
CA GLY A 171 27.97 12.72 13.57
C GLY A 171 27.22 12.41 12.27
N LEU A 172 27.51 11.26 11.66
CA LEU A 172 26.81 10.81 10.45
C LEU A 172 25.33 10.53 10.74
N GLY A 173 25.02 9.94 11.90
CA GLY A 173 23.65 9.68 12.32
C GLY A 173 22.83 10.95 12.49
N ALA A 174 23.41 11.97 13.13
CA ALA A 174 22.77 13.28 13.27
C ALA A 174 22.51 13.93 11.90
N MET A 175 23.49 13.89 11.01
CA MET A 175 23.34 14.41 9.64
C MET A 175 22.26 13.64 8.86
N ALA A 176 22.25 12.31 8.96
CA ALA A 176 21.25 11.47 8.31
C ALA A 176 19.82 11.75 8.83
N ALA A 177 19.67 12.01 10.14
CA ALA A 177 18.37 12.36 10.73
C ALA A 177 17.85 13.70 10.18
N VAL A 178 18.72 14.71 10.05
CA VAL A 178 18.36 16.00 9.46
C VAL A 178 17.99 15.85 7.98
N LEU A 179 18.79 15.09 7.21
CA LEU A 179 18.48 14.83 5.80
C LEU A 179 17.16 14.06 5.65
N MET A 180 16.92 13.05 6.50
CA MET A 180 15.66 12.31 6.48
C MET A 180 14.46 13.22 6.76
N LEU A 181 14.60 14.17 7.70
CA LEU A 181 13.54 15.15 7.98
C LEU A 181 13.24 16.03 6.78
N VAL A 182 14.28 16.53 6.10
CA VAL A 182 14.14 17.40 4.92
C VAL A 182 13.54 16.67 3.72
N PHE A 183 13.92 15.42 3.52
CA PHE A 183 13.48 14.62 2.36
C PHE A 183 12.25 13.76 2.63
N LYS A 184 11.70 13.77 3.85
CA LYS A 184 10.55 12.94 4.23
C LYS A 184 9.38 13.10 3.27
N ASP A 185 8.90 14.34 3.08
CA ASP A 185 7.71 14.59 2.26
C ASP A 185 7.94 14.34 0.77
N PRO A 186 9.07 14.74 0.16
CA PRO A 186 9.43 14.35 -1.20
C PRO A 186 9.46 12.83 -1.42
N ILE A 187 10.05 12.07 -0.49
CA ILE A 187 10.13 10.61 -0.59
C ILE A 187 8.73 9.99 -0.47
N LEU A 188 7.91 10.43 0.50
CA LEU A 188 6.54 9.97 0.64
C LEU A 188 5.72 10.29 -0.61
N GLY A 189 5.87 11.48 -1.17
CA GLY A 189 5.21 11.89 -2.41
C GLY A 189 5.60 11.01 -3.60
N LEU A 190 6.90 10.74 -3.76
CA LEU A 190 7.41 9.88 -4.82
C LEU A 190 6.84 8.44 -4.71
N VAL A 191 6.91 7.85 -3.51
CA VAL A 191 6.39 6.51 -3.27
C VAL A 191 4.89 6.44 -3.52
N ALA A 192 4.14 7.45 -3.05
CA ALA A 192 2.70 7.54 -3.28
C ALA A 192 2.36 7.71 -4.76
N GLY A 193 3.10 8.54 -5.51
CA GLY A 193 2.92 8.69 -6.95
C GLY A 193 3.13 7.38 -7.72
N ILE A 194 4.16 6.63 -7.36
CA ILE A 194 4.40 5.30 -7.93
C ILE A 194 3.25 4.34 -7.59
N GLN A 195 2.77 4.33 -6.35
CA GLN A 195 1.66 3.47 -5.93
C GLN A 195 0.35 3.81 -6.64
N LEU A 196 0.01 5.10 -6.77
CA LEU A 196 -1.17 5.55 -7.49
C LEU A 196 -1.16 5.07 -8.94
N SER A 197 -0.01 5.20 -9.60
CA SER A 197 0.18 4.79 -11.00
C SER A 197 0.20 3.27 -11.16
N ALA A 198 0.96 2.56 -10.33
CA ALA A 198 1.11 1.10 -10.42
C ALA A 198 -0.19 0.33 -10.12
N ASN A 199 -1.05 0.89 -9.27
CA ASN A 199 -2.33 0.29 -8.89
C ASN A 199 -3.53 0.87 -9.67
N ASP A 200 -3.30 1.70 -10.67
CA ASP A 200 -4.35 2.36 -11.46
C ASP A 200 -5.40 3.09 -10.60
N MET A 201 -5.00 3.65 -9.46
CA MET A 201 -5.93 4.25 -8.50
C MET A 201 -6.51 5.58 -8.99
N LEU A 202 -5.74 6.35 -9.77
CA LEU A 202 -6.12 7.67 -10.26
C LEU A 202 -5.40 8.00 -11.57
N LYS A 203 -6.14 8.56 -12.54
CA LYS A 203 -5.63 8.99 -13.84
C LYS A 203 -5.98 10.45 -14.14
N LEU A 204 -5.23 11.07 -15.04
CA LEU A 204 -5.59 12.39 -15.57
C LEU A 204 -6.98 12.33 -16.22
N GLY A 205 -7.82 13.30 -15.87
CA GLY A 205 -9.20 13.39 -16.33
C GLY A 205 -10.21 12.63 -15.47
N ASP A 206 -9.78 11.78 -14.53
CA ASP A 206 -10.69 11.16 -13.57
C ASP A 206 -11.36 12.22 -12.71
N TRP A 207 -12.63 11.99 -12.36
CA TRP A 207 -13.34 12.80 -11.38
C TRP A 207 -13.06 12.26 -9.98
N LEU A 208 -12.43 13.09 -9.15
CA LEU A 208 -12.04 12.81 -7.77
C LEU A 208 -12.93 13.57 -6.79
N GLU A 209 -13.46 12.88 -5.78
CA GLU A 209 -14.14 13.48 -4.64
C GLU A 209 -13.38 13.15 -3.35
N MET A 210 -12.85 14.19 -2.68
CA MET A 210 -12.09 14.08 -1.44
C MET A 210 -12.46 15.21 -0.49
N PRO A 211 -13.54 15.07 0.29
CA PRO A 211 -14.11 16.16 1.10
C PRO A 211 -13.14 16.75 2.12
N LYS A 212 -12.24 15.93 2.66
CA LYS A 212 -11.21 16.36 3.63
C LYS A 212 -10.35 17.52 3.10
N TYR A 213 -10.14 17.56 1.79
CA TYR A 213 -9.32 18.59 1.12
C TYR A 213 -10.18 19.57 0.31
N GLY A 214 -11.52 19.47 0.38
CA GLY A 214 -12.40 20.29 -0.43
C GLY A 214 -12.25 20.06 -1.92
N ALA A 215 -11.86 18.84 -2.32
CA ALA A 215 -11.71 18.47 -3.71
C ALA A 215 -12.95 17.71 -4.19
N ASP A 216 -13.57 18.21 -5.26
CA ASP A 216 -14.67 17.57 -5.97
C ASP A 216 -14.62 18.03 -7.44
N GLY A 217 -13.93 17.25 -8.30
CA GLY A 217 -13.70 17.68 -9.66
C GLY A 217 -12.73 16.81 -10.45
N ALA A 218 -12.34 17.31 -11.62
CA ALA A 218 -11.47 16.60 -12.54
C ALA A 218 -9.99 16.74 -12.16
N VAL A 219 -9.25 15.65 -12.18
CA VAL A 219 -7.78 15.62 -12.02
C VAL A 219 -7.15 16.23 -13.26
N ILE A 220 -6.45 17.35 -13.08
CA ILE A 220 -5.79 18.08 -14.19
C ILE A 220 -4.27 17.91 -14.21
N ASP A 221 -3.66 17.50 -13.08
CA ASP A 221 -2.22 17.30 -12.98
C ASP A 221 -1.91 16.28 -11.87
N ILE A 222 -1.00 15.36 -12.15
CA ILE A 222 -0.49 14.39 -11.18
C ILE A 222 1.02 14.57 -11.12
N GLY A 223 1.47 15.38 -10.16
CA GLY A 223 2.87 15.62 -9.89
C GLY A 223 3.47 14.64 -8.90
N LEU A 224 4.78 14.76 -8.68
CA LEU A 224 5.52 13.89 -7.77
C LEU A 224 5.04 14.04 -6.30
N THR A 225 4.76 15.27 -5.89
CA THR A 225 4.41 15.60 -4.50
C THR A 225 2.98 16.09 -4.33
N THR A 226 2.32 16.48 -5.43
CA THR A 226 0.98 17.06 -5.40
C THR A 226 0.15 16.63 -6.59
N VAL A 227 -1.16 16.47 -6.37
CA VAL A 227 -2.17 16.28 -7.41
C VAL A 227 -3.07 17.52 -7.42
N LYS A 228 -3.38 18.04 -8.63
CA LYS A 228 -4.27 19.18 -8.80
C LYS A 228 -5.62 18.73 -9.33
N VAL A 229 -6.66 19.15 -8.67
CA VAL A 229 -8.06 18.88 -9.01
C VAL A 229 -8.75 20.19 -9.35
N ARG A 230 -9.36 20.27 -10.53
CA ARG A 230 -10.22 21.38 -10.91
C ARG A 230 -11.65 21.04 -10.45
N ASN A 231 -12.10 21.74 -9.43
CA ASN A 231 -13.43 21.58 -8.87
C ASN A 231 -14.53 22.00 -9.85
N TRP A 232 -15.76 21.62 -9.56
CA TRP A 232 -16.94 21.96 -10.36
C TRP A 232 -17.18 23.49 -10.49
N ASP A 233 -16.69 24.31 -9.52
CA ASP A 233 -16.74 25.78 -9.52
C ASP A 233 -15.53 26.42 -10.24
N ASN A 234 -14.70 25.65 -10.92
CA ASN A 234 -13.44 26.03 -11.57
C ASN A 234 -12.31 26.45 -10.64
N THR A 235 -12.45 26.32 -9.33
CA THR A 235 -11.31 26.47 -8.42
C THR A 235 -10.37 25.28 -8.54
N ILE A 236 -9.09 25.45 -8.16
CA ILE A 236 -8.11 24.38 -8.19
C ILE A 236 -7.70 24.03 -6.76
N THR A 237 -7.98 22.81 -6.36
CA THR A 237 -7.47 22.24 -5.11
C THR A 237 -6.20 21.46 -5.37
N THR A 238 -5.16 21.73 -4.57
CA THR A 238 -3.90 20.99 -4.62
C THR A 238 -3.83 20.05 -3.42
N ILE A 239 -3.71 18.74 -3.67
CA ILE A 239 -3.69 17.69 -2.67
C ILE A 239 -2.28 17.11 -2.62
N PRO A 240 -1.65 16.92 -1.44
CA PRO A 240 -0.41 16.17 -1.33
C PRO A 240 -0.59 14.74 -1.86
N THR A 241 0.29 14.27 -2.75
CA THR A 241 0.15 12.94 -3.39
C THR A 241 0.07 11.80 -2.37
N TRP A 242 0.84 11.89 -1.28
CA TRP A 242 0.82 10.88 -0.22
C TRP A 242 -0.55 10.76 0.47
N SER A 243 -1.34 11.84 0.52
CA SER A 243 -2.68 11.85 1.13
C SER A 243 -3.69 10.98 0.37
N LEU A 244 -3.50 10.82 -0.93
CA LEU A 244 -4.33 9.95 -1.76
C LEU A 244 -4.07 8.45 -1.53
N VAL A 245 -2.96 8.12 -0.87
CA VAL A 245 -2.64 6.74 -0.47
C VAL A 245 -3.03 6.49 0.99
N SER A 246 -2.89 7.52 1.84
CA SER A 246 -3.16 7.40 3.29
C SER A 246 -4.62 7.62 3.68
N ASP A 247 -5.36 8.41 2.91
CA ASP A 247 -6.75 8.74 3.16
C ASP A 247 -7.68 8.10 2.11
N SER A 248 -8.96 7.99 2.44
CA SER A 248 -9.95 7.51 1.47
C SER A 248 -10.43 8.63 0.55
N PHE A 249 -10.57 8.34 -0.72
CA PHE A 249 -11.20 9.20 -1.71
C PHE A 249 -12.14 8.41 -2.61
N LYS A 250 -13.06 9.07 -3.30
CA LYS A 250 -13.88 8.45 -4.33
C LYS A 250 -13.32 8.81 -5.70
N ASN A 251 -13.10 7.80 -6.52
CA ASN A 251 -12.84 7.95 -7.94
C ASN A 251 -14.11 7.57 -8.72
N TRP A 252 -14.64 8.51 -9.48
CA TRP A 252 -15.87 8.32 -10.27
C TRP A 252 -15.62 7.67 -11.63
N SER A 253 -14.39 7.31 -11.96
CA SER A 253 -14.06 6.62 -13.23
C SER A 253 -14.83 5.30 -13.37
N GLY A 254 -15.02 4.55 -12.28
CA GLY A 254 -15.83 3.34 -12.27
C GLY A 254 -17.29 3.58 -12.65
N MET A 255 -17.89 4.70 -12.22
CA MET A 255 -19.24 5.11 -12.64
C MET A 255 -19.25 5.41 -14.15
N SER A 256 -18.27 6.18 -14.64
CA SER A 256 -18.15 6.51 -16.07
C SER A 256 -17.97 5.26 -16.94
N ALA A 257 -17.13 4.32 -16.49
CA ALA A 257 -16.90 3.05 -17.17
C ALA A 257 -18.15 2.12 -17.15
N SER A 258 -18.98 2.21 -16.11
CA SER A 258 -20.20 1.41 -16.01
C SER A 258 -21.29 1.79 -17.01
N GLY A 259 -21.20 2.98 -17.63
CA GLY A 259 -22.16 3.50 -18.61
C GLY A 259 -23.52 3.91 -17.99
N GLY A 260 -23.61 4.05 -16.67
CA GLY A 260 -24.85 4.47 -16.01
C GLY A 260 -24.64 5.22 -14.70
N ARG A 261 -25.52 6.18 -14.42
CA ARG A 261 -25.50 6.96 -13.18
C ARG A 261 -26.67 6.58 -12.29
N ARG A 262 -26.39 6.41 -10.99
CA ARG A 262 -27.38 5.95 -10.02
C ARG A 262 -28.36 7.06 -9.61
N ILE A 263 -29.64 6.76 -9.71
CA ILE A 263 -30.72 7.47 -9.01
C ILE A 263 -30.94 6.78 -7.67
N LYS A 264 -30.80 7.52 -6.58
CA LYS A 264 -31.14 7.08 -5.22
C LYS A 264 -31.82 8.23 -4.51
N ARG A 265 -33.13 8.31 -4.66
CA ARG A 265 -33.92 9.42 -4.13
C ARG A 265 -35.25 8.89 -3.59
N SER A 266 -35.70 9.43 -2.47
CA SER A 266 -36.98 9.04 -1.83
C SER A 266 -38.03 10.14 -1.96
N ILE A 267 -39.28 9.71 -2.03
CA ILE A 267 -40.44 10.54 -1.75
C ILE A 267 -41.00 10.12 -0.39
N SER A 268 -41.51 11.08 0.38
CA SER A 268 -42.10 10.82 1.69
C SER A 268 -43.61 10.74 1.56
N ILE A 269 -44.18 9.60 1.92
CA ILE A 269 -45.64 9.37 1.89
C ILE A 269 -46.25 9.66 3.27
N ASP A 270 -47.33 10.40 3.31
CA ASP A 270 -48.14 10.57 4.51
C ASP A 270 -48.75 9.25 4.95
N VAL A 271 -48.32 8.74 6.09
CA VAL A 271 -48.76 7.45 6.64
C VAL A 271 -50.27 7.37 6.83
N THR A 272 -50.90 8.49 7.12
CA THR A 272 -52.39 8.55 7.31
C THR A 272 -53.17 8.32 6.01
N SER A 273 -52.49 8.41 4.84
CA SER A 273 -53.09 8.13 3.54
C SER A 273 -52.99 6.65 3.14
N ILE A 274 -52.25 5.85 3.91
CA ILE A 274 -52.06 4.43 3.61
C ILE A 274 -53.29 3.65 4.08
N ARG A 275 -53.88 2.89 3.16
CA ARG A 275 -55.04 2.08 3.42
C ARG A 275 -55.15 0.89 2.49
N PHE A 276 -56.08 0.00 2.76
CA PHE A 276 -56.44 -1.07 1.83
C PHE A 276 -57.21 -0.51 0.63
N LEU A 277 -57.01 -1.10 -0.54
CA LEU A 277 -57.78 -0.80 -1.73
C LEU A 277 -59.21 -1.32 -1.57
N ASP A 278 -60.18 -0.54 -2.06
CA ASP A 278 -61.55 -0.99 -2.27
C ASP A 278 -61.73 -1.60 -3.68
N GLU A 279 -62.94 -2.13 -3.94
CA GLU A 279 -63.21 -2.84 -5.22
C GLU A 279 -63.25 -1.86 -6.41
N ASP A 280 -63.77 -0.66 -6.22
CA ASP A 280 -63.87 0.36 -7.28
C ASP A 280 -62.47 0.84 -7.68
N GLU A 281 -61.61 1.07 -6.70
CA GLU A 281 -60.20 1.38 -6.95
C GLU A 281 -59.47 0.25 -7.67
N MET A 282 -59.70 -1.01 -7.26
CA MET A 282 -59.11 -2.16 -7.93
C MET A 282 -59.54 -2.25 -9.38
N GLN A 283 -60.85 -2.02 -9.66
CA GLN A 283 -61.33 -2.01 -11.04
C GLN A 283 -60.75 -0.87 -11.87
N ARG A 284 -60.60 0.33 -11.27
CA ARG A 284 -60.00 1.50 -11.90
C ARG A 284 -58.51 1.24 -12.22
N LEU A 285 -57.74 0.76 -11.26
CA LEU A 285 -56.32 0.50 -11.40
C LEU A 285 -56.04 -0.69 -12.36
N ASN A 286 -56.94 -1.66 -12.45
CA ASN A 286 -56.82 -2.78 -13.37
C ASN A 286 -56.91 -2.37 -14.86
N LYS A 287 -57.37 -1.17 -15.16
CA LYS A 287 -57.34 -0.59 -16.51
C LYS A 287 -55.93 -0.10 -16.91
N ALA A 288 -55.05 0.10 -15.91
CA ALA A 288 -53.68 0.54 -16.16
C ALA A 288 -52.85 -0.61 -16.72
N HIS A 289 -52.37 -0.45 -17.94
CA HIS A 289 -51.64 -1.50 -18.68
C HIS A 289 -50.41 -2.07 -17.88
N LEU A 290 -49.68 -1.20 -17.23
CA LEU A 290 -48.50 -1.58 -16.43
C LEU A 290 -48.83 -2.36 -15.17
N LEU A 291 -50.02 -2.12 -14.58
CA LEU A 291 -50.42 -2.75 -13.32
C LEU A 291 -51.20 -4.06 -13.50
N LYS A 292 -51.82 -4.27 -14.64
CA LYS A 292 -52.73 -5.40 -14.87
C LYS A 292 -52.07 -6.77 -14.56
N PRO A 293 -50.85 -7.08 -15.01
CA PRO A 293 -50.20 -8.36 -14.70
C PRO A 293 -49.99 -8.54 -13.18
N TYR A 294 -49.51 -7.49 -12.51
CA TYR A 294 -49.29 -7.50 -11.07
C TYR A 294 -50.57 -7.70 -10.29
N LEU A 295 -51.62 -6.91 -10.60
CA LEU A 295 -52.91 -6.97 -9.91
C LEU A 295 -53.54 -8.36 -10.06
N THR A 296 -53.52 -8.95 -11.26
CA THR A 296 -54.06 -10.27 -11.51
C THR A 296 -53.35 -11.33 -10.68
N SER A 297 -52.01 -11.36 -10.74
CA SER A 297 -51.20 -12.35 -10.03
C SER A 297 -51.38 -12.19 -8.50
N ARG A 298 -51.34 -10.96 -8.01
CA ARG A 298 -51.42 -10.70 -6.59
C ARG A 298 -52.81 -10.96 -6.01
N HIS A 299 -53.84 -10.66 -6.77
CA HIS A 299 -55.21 -11.01 -6.38
C HIS A 299 -55.45 -12.50 -6.27
N GLN A 300 -54.93 -13.28 -7.22
CA GLN A 300 -54.98 -14.75 -7.17
C GLN A 300 -54.24 -15.29 -5.94
N GLU A 301 -53.03 -14.82 -5.66
CA GLU A 301 -52.25 -15.23 -4.49
C GLU A 301 -52.98 -14.93 -3.18
N ILE A 302 -53.55 -13.76 -3.06
CA ILE A 302 -54.30 -13.34 -1.86
C ILE A 302 -55.57 -14.17 -1.67
N ASN A 303 -56.31 -14.40 -2.74
CA ASN A 303 -57.55 -15.19 -2.68
C ASN A 303 -57.26 -16.62 -2.31
N GLU A 304 -56.22 -17.22 -2.87
CA GLU A 304 -55.79 -18.58 -2.53
C GLU A 304 -55.39 -18.72 -1.06
N TRP A 305 -54.58 -17.73 -0.56
CA TRP A 305 -54.20 -17.70 0.84
C TRP A 305 -55.40 -17.54 1.77
N ASN A 306 -56.35 -16.62 1.45
CA ASN A 306 -57.52 -16.35 2.24
C ASN A 306 -58.46 -17.60 2.28
N ARG A 307 -58.60 -18.30 1.16
CA ARG A 307 -59.39 -19.55 1.10
C ARG A 307 -58.80 -20.63 2.00
N GLN A 308 -57.49 -20.74 2.08
CA GLN A 308 -56.83 -21.74 2.94
C GLN A 308 -56.98 -21.45 4.42
N GLN A 309 -57.21 -20.20 4.82
CA GLN A 309 -57.39 -19.80 6.23
C GLN A 309 -58.77 -20.19 6.78
N GLY A 310 -59.75 -20.40 5.94
CA GLY A 310 -61.08 -20.95 6.32
C GLY A 310 -61.97 -20.05 7.17
N SER A 311 -61.47 -18.90 7.69
CA SER A 311 -62.25 -17.99 8.54
C SER A 311 -62.33 -16.61 7.87
N THR A 312 -63.58 -16.24 7.49
CA THR A 312 -63.90 -14.93 6.92
C THR A 312 -64.64 -14.00 7.90
N GLU A 313 -64.78 -14.40 9.17
CA GLU A 313 -65.58 -13.73 10.18
C GLU A 313 -65.01 -12.33 10.56
N SER A 314 -63.71 -12.13 10.39
CA SER A 314 -63.07 -10.84 10.67
C SER A 314 -62.18 -10.41 9.49
N VAL A 315 -62.25 -9.11 9.16
CA VAL A 315 -61.37 -8.45 8.19
C VAL A 315 -59.90 -8.60 8.57
N LEU A 316 -59.59 -8.78 9.86
CA LEU A 316 -58.22 -8.97 10.36
C LEU A 316 -57.64 -10.34 9.94
N ASN A 317 -58.47 -11.31 9.63
CA ASN A 317 -58.05 -12.64 9.18
C ASN A 317 -57.71 -12.67 7.69
N LEU A 318 -58.03 -11.63 6.95
CA LEU A 318 -57.86 -11.57 5.50
C LEU A 318 -56.64 -10.74 5.08
N ARG A 319 -55.90 -11.29 4.18
CA ARG A 319 -54.90 -10.48 3.42
C ARG A 319 -55.63 -9.63 2.39
N ARG A 320 -55.21 -8.38 2.26
CA ARG A 320 -55.76 -7.42 1.31
C ARG A 320 -54.66 -6.60 0.66
N MET A 321 -54.91 -6.08 -0.52
CA MET A 321 -53.96 -5.19 -1.20
C MET A 321 -54.04 -3.81 -0.60
N THR A 322 -52.87 -3.15 -0.48
CA THR A 322 -52.76 -1.76 -0.02
C THR A 322 -52.47 -0.84 -1.19
N ASN A 323 -52.93 0.42 -1.07
CA ASN A 323 -52.61 1.46 -2.06
C ASN A 323 -51.11 1.69 -2.21
N ILE A 324 -50.33 1.73 -1.12
CA ILE A 324 -48.87 1.91 -1.14
C ILE A 324 -48.14 0.70 -1.80
N GLY A 325 -48.63 -0.51 -1.55
CA GLY A 325 -48.07 -1.72 -2.17
C GLY A 325 -48.27 -1.73 -3.68
N THR A 326 -49.47 -1.32 -4.12
CA THR A 326 -49.81 -1.20 -5.55
C THR A 326 -49.08 -0.04 -6.22
N PHE A 327 -48.92 1.09 -5.57
CA PHE A 327 -48.10 2.20 -6.06
C PHE A 327 -46.65 1.81 -6.23
N ARG A 328 -46.07 1.11 -5.25
CA ARG A 328 -44.71 0.59 -5.36
C ARG A 328 -44.53 -0.36 -6.56
N ALA A 329 -45.51 -1.23 -6.79
CA ALA A 329 -45.47 -2.14 -7.94
C ALA A 329 -45.57 -1.35 -9.26
N TYR A 330 -46.46 -0.35 -9.31
CA TYR A 330 -46.57 0.54 -10.46
C TYR A 330 -45.24 1.21 -10.79
N LEU A 331 -44.59 1.85 -9.81
CA LEU A 331 -43.33 2.52 -9.98
C LEU A 331 -42.25 1.57 -10.47
N ASN A 332 -42.22 0.35 -9.94
CA ASN A 332 -41.26 -0.64 -10.37
C ASN A 332 -41.42 -1.01 -11.86
N GLU A 333 -42.67 -1.22 -12.31
CA GLU A 333 -42.98 -1.51 -13.72
C GLU A 333 -42.79 -0.29 -14.62
N TYR A 334 -43.12 0.93 -14.14
CA TYR A 334 -42.85 2.18 -14.84
C TYR A 334 -41.35 2.34 -15.12
N LEU A 335 -40.52 2.17 -14.11
CA LEU A 335 -39.05 2.27 -14.28
C LEU A 335 -38.49 1.14 -15.18
N ARG A 336 -39.04 -0.08 -15.09
CA ARG A 336 -38.64 -1.18 -15.98
C ARG A 336 -38.95 -0.90 -17.46
N ASN A 337 -40.04 -0.20 -17.72
CA ASN A 337 -40.46 0.16 -19.06
C ASN A 337 -39.89 1.50 -19.55
N HIS A 338 -39.22 2.26 -18.68
CA HIS A 338 -38.66 3.55 -19.02
C HIS A 338 -37.44 3.39 -19.97
N PRO A 339 -37.41 4.11 -21.13
CA PRO A 339 -36.39 3.89 -22.16
C PRO A 339 -34.98 4.34 -21.74
N ARG A 340 -34.87 5.24 -20.76
CA ARG A 340 -33.59 5.81 -20.30
C ARG A 340 -33.10 5.16 -18.99
N ILE A 341 -33.75 4.11 -18.50
CA ILE A 341 -33.36 3.35 -17.30
C ILE A 341 -32.80 1.99 -17.71
N ARG A 342 -31.68 1.64 -17.13
CA ARG A 342 -31.00 0.35 -17.34
C ARG A 342 -31.74 -0.77 -16.62
N LYS A 343 -31.86 -1.93 -17.33
CA LYS A 343 -32.59 -3.11 -16.85
C LYS A 343 -31.65 -4.24 -16.42
N ASP A 344 -30.40 -4.15 -16.78
CA ASP A 344 -29.34 -5.12 -16.54
C ASP A 344 -28.65 -4.96 -15.17
N VAL A 345 -28.97 -3.89 -14.46
CA VAL A 345 -28.45 -3.56 -13.12
C VAL A 345 -29.60 -3.47 -12.11
N THR A 346 -29.26 -3.37 -10.83
CA THR A 346 -30.25 -3.31 -9.74
C THR A 346 -31.26 -2.20 -9.96
N LEU A 347 -32.53 -2.57 -10.02
CA LEU A 347 -33.68 -1.67 -10.08
C LEU A 347 -34.67 -2.09 -9.02
N MET A 348 -35.02 -1.17 -8.13
CA MET A 348 -36.03 -1.45 -7.09
C MET A 348 -36.70 -0.16 -6.62
N VAL A 349 -37.94 -0.34 -6.14
CA VAL A 349 -38.66 0.67 -5.35
C VAL A 349 -38.93 0.05 -3.99
N ARG A 350 -38.39 0.64 -2.92
CA ARG A 350 -38.46 0.07 -1.57
C ARG A 350 -38.96 1.10 -0.54
N GLN A 351 -39.60 0.58 0.50
CA GLN A 351 -39.92 1.35 1.69
C GLN A 351 -38.71 1.37 2.62
N LEU A 352 -38.38 2.53 3.16
CA LEU A 352 -37.43 2.68 4.24
C LEU A 352 -38.18 2.77 5.58
N ALA A 353 -37.42 2.85 6.68
CA ALA A 353 -38.03 3.02 7.99
C ALA A 353 -38.83 4.33 8.05
N PRO A 354 -40.07 4.30 8.56
CA PRO A 354 -40.86 5.52 8.74
C PRO A 354 -40.23 6.43 9.81
N GLY A 355 -40.40 7.72 9.64
CA GLY A 355 -39.89 8.73 10.56
C GLY A 355 -40.90 9.91 10.68
N ASP A 356 -40.44 11.00 11.29
CA ASP A 356 -41.26 12.21 11.51
C ASP A 356 -41.74 12.83 10.20
N ASN A 357 -41.05 12.58 9.11
CA ASN A 357 -41.41 13.04 7.76
C ASN A 357 -42.20 11.99 6.95
N GLY A 358 -42.92 11.07 7.62
CA GLY A 358 -43.73 10.05 6.97
C GLY A 358 -42.94 8.80 6.58
N LEU A 359 -43.47 8.06 5.59
CA LEU A 359 -42.86 6.81 5.07
C LEU A 359 -42.07 7.10 3.80
N PRO A 360 -40.72 7.00 3.83
CA PRO A 360 -39.92 7.20 2.63
C PRO A 360 -40.07 6.00 1.68
N LEU A 361 -40.43 6.27 0.43
CA LEU A 361 -40.40 5.33 -0.68
C LEU A 361 -39.22 5.66 -1.58
N GLU A 362 -38.17 4.84 -1.52
CA GLU A 362 -36.94 5.07 -2.24
C GLU A 362 -36.98 4.46 -3.63
N ILE A 363 -36.68 5.25 -4.61
CA ILE A 363 -36.41 4.87 -5.99
C ILE A 363 -34.91 4.62 -6.13
N TYR A 364 -34.55 3.39 -6.50
CA TYR A 364 -33.18 2.98 -6.74
C TYR A 364 -33.07 2.42 -8.17
N ALA A 365 -32.45 3.15 -9.05
CA ALA A 365 -32.30 2.81 -10.45
C ALA A 365 -31.01 3.38 -11.04
N PHE A 366 -30.67 2.98 -12.26
CA PHE A 366 -29.53 3.54 -13.00
C PHE A 366 -30.02 4.04 -14.36
N THR A 367 -29.60 5.26 -14.72
CA THR A 367 -29.80 5.77 -16.07
C THR A 367 -28.86 5.08 -17.07
N ASN A 368 -29.18 5.16 -18.37
CA ASN A 368 -28.31 4.65 -19.44
C ASN A 368 -27.32 5.71 -19.95
N THR A 369 -27.07 6.74 -19.16
CA THR A 369 -26.11 7.81 -19.46
C THR A 369 -25.32 8.17 -18.21
N VAL A 370 -24.08 8.62 -18.42
CA VAL A 370 -23.20 9.18 -17.39
C VAL A 370 -23.12 10.70 -17.47
N VAL A 371 -23.64 11.30 -18.55
CA VAL A 371 -23.65 12.75 -18.77
C VAL A 371 -24.56 13.42 -17.74
N TRP A 372 -24.00 14.33 -16.95
CA TRP A 372 -24.70 14.90 -15.82
C TRP A 372 -25.99 15.62 -16.19
N LEU A 373 -25.96 16.48 -17.21
CA LEU A 373 -27.15 17.23 -17.66
C LEU A 373 -28.29 16.30 -18.09
N GLU A 374 -27.97 15.23 -18.84
CA GLU A 374 -28.97 14.24 -19.24
C GLU A 374 -29.52 13.46 -18.03
N TYR A 375 -28.63 13.09 -17.11
CA TYR A 375 -29.03 12.40 -15.86
C TYR A 375 -30.01 13.22 -15.05
N GLU A 376 -29.74 14.53 -14.86
CA GLU A 376 -30.65 15.42 -14.11
C GLU A 376 -32.00 15.57 -14.82
N SER A 377 -32.01 15.69 -16.14
CA SER A 377 -33.24 15.73 -16.92
C SER A 377 -34.08 14.45 -16.75
N ILE A 378 -33.44 13.29 -16.91
CA ILE A 378 -34.13 11.99 -16.72
C ILE A 378 -34.66 11.84 -15.30
N GLN A 379 -33.87 12.23 -14.30
CA GLN A 379 -34.29 12.17 -12.93
C GLN A 379 -35.49 13.12 -12.66
N ALA A 380 -35.45 14.35 -13.19
CA ALA A 380 -36.54 15.29 -13.06
C ALA A 380 -37.83 14.75 -13.70
N ASP A 381 -37.78 14.30 -14.95
CA ASP A 381 -38.95 13.73 -15.65
C ASP A 381 -39.60 12.56 -14.89
N ILE A 382 -38.76 11.68 -14.32
CA ILE A 382 -39.27 10.55 -13.51
C ILE A 382 -39.94 11.04 -12.25
N PHE A 383 -39.39 12.01 -11.53
CA PHE A 383 -39.94 12.50 -10.27
C PHE A 383 -41.17 13.40 -10.51
N ASP A 384 -41.24 14.16 -11.59
CA ASP A 384 -42.43 14.91 -12.00
C ASP A 384 -43.59 13.96 -12.23
N HIS A 385 -43.37 12.85 -12.95
CA HIS A 385 -44.41 11.84 -13.13
C HIS A 385 -44.81 11.19 -11.79
N ILE A 386 -43.87 10.86 -10.90
CA ILE A 386 -44.14 10.25 -9.60
C ILE A 386 -44.98 11.19 -8.75
N PHE A 387 -44.68 12.47 -8.70
CA PHE A 387 -45.41 13.45 -7.93
C PHE A 387 -46.84 13.67 -8.47
N ALA A 388 -47.00 13.66 -9.79
CA ALA A 388 -48.30 13.83 -10.41
C ALA A 388 -49.21 12.60 -10.24
N ILE A 389 -48.65 11.38 -10.31
CA ILE A 389 -49.44 10.15 -10.30
C ILE A 389 -49.79 9.63 -8.89
N VAL A 390 -49.11 10.10 -7.83
CA VAL A 390 -49.26 9.57 -6.47
C VAL A 390 -50.68 9.66 -5.95
N GLU A 391 -51.40 10.75 -6.28
CA GLU A 391 -52.80 11.00 -5.87
C GLU A 391 -53.79 10.01 -6.50
N GLU A 392 -53.49 9.47 -7.69
CA GLU A 392 -54.28 8.43 -8.35
C GLU A 392 -54.34 7.12 -7.56
N PHE A 393 -53.41 6.90 -6.64
CA PHE A 393 -53.39 5.79 -5.71
C PHE A 393 -54.03 6.15 -4.34
N GLY A 394 -54.67 7.31 -4.20
CA GLY A 394 -55.21 7.79 -2.94
C GLY A 394 -54.14 8.02 -1.88
N LEU A 395 -52.89 8.25 -2.31
CA LEU A 395 -51.75 8.56 -1.44
C LEU A 395 -51.49 10.06 -1.43
N ARG A 396 -51.00 10.55 -0.31
CA ARG A 396 -50.55 11.94 -0.15
C ARG A 396 -49.07 11.99 0.15
N LEU A 397 -48.39 12.99 -0.38
CA LEU A 397 -47.03 13.30 0.01
C LEU A 397 -47.03 13.99 1.37
N HIS A 398 -46.10 13.60 2.22
CA HIS A 398 -45.87 14.27 3.49
C HIS A 398 -45.23 15.63 3.24
N GLN A 399 -45.83 16.69 3.74
CA GLN A 399 -45.28 18.05 3.76
C GLN A 399 -45.47 18.64 5.15
N SER A 400 -44.46 19.31 5.67
CA SER A 400 -44.59 20.09 6.89
C SER A 400 -45.48 21.31 6.61
N PRO A 401 -46.42 21.69 7.52
CA PRO A 401 -47.26 22.87 7.35
C PRO A 401 -46.41 24.10 7.09
N THR A 402 -46.73 24.83 6.05
CA THR A 402 -46.11 26.11 5.73
C THR A 402 -46.68 27.22 6.60
N GLY A 403 -45.99 28.35 6.72
CA GLY A 403 -46.54 29.54 7.39
C GLY A 403 -47.81 30.05 6.72
N ASN A 404 -48.08 29.68 5.47
CA ASN A 404 -49.33 30.03 4.77
C ASN A 404 -50.50 29.15 5.21
N ASP A 405 -50.23 27.84 5.40
CA ASP A 405 -51.25 26.89 5.88
C ASP A 405 -51.72 27.28 7.29
N ILE A 406 -50.76 27.67 8.15
CA ILE A 406 -51.09 28.15 9.51
C ILE A 406 -51.88 29.45 9.47
N ARG A 407 -51.60 30.39 8.58
CA ARG A 407 -52.34 31.63 8.42
C ARG A 407 -53.73 31.39 7.88
N SER A 408 -53.90 30.47 6.94
CA SER A 408 -55.25 30.12 6.41
C SER A 408 -56.14 29.47 7.47
N LEU A 409 -55.56 28.60 8.33
CA LEU A 409 -56.23 28.04 9.50
C LEU A 409 -56.67 29.13 10.48
N ALA A 410 -55.80 30.09 10.80
CA ALA A 410 -56.11 31.21 11.68
C ALA A 410 -57.24 32.15 11.09
N GLY A 411 -57.32 32.23 9.75
CA GLY A 411 -58.40 32.93 9.04
C GLY A 411 -59.71 32.18 9.10
N ALA A 412 -59.71 30.87 9.02
CA ALA A 412 -60.92 30.04 9.11
C ALA A 412 -61.58 30.04 10.53
N PHE A 413 -60.79 30.28 11.60
CA PHE A 413 -61.30 30.42 12.97
C PHE A 413 -61.85 31.84 13.27
N LYS A 414 -61.75 32.80 12.35
CA LYS A 414 -62.27 34.17 12.50
C LYS A 414 -63.60 34.40 11.79
N GLN A 415 -64.13 33.39 11.09
CA GLN A 415 -65.50 33.35 10.54
C GLN A 415 -66.41 32.49 11.45
#